data_4f2aeab7e3f1e31a5f96282dfbfbfb4a
#
_entry.id   4f2aeab7e3f1e31a5f96282dfbfbfb4a
#
_cell.length_a   1.000
_cell.length_b   1.000
_cell.length_c   1.000
_cell.angle_alpha   90.00
_cell.angle_beta   90.00
_cell.angle_gamma   90.00
#
_symmetry.space_group_name_H-M   'P 1'
#
loop_
_entity.id
_entity.type
_entity.pdbx_description
1 polymer ?
#
loop_
_entity_poly.entity_id
_entity_poly.type
_entity_poly.pdbx_seq_one_letter_code
_entity_poly.pdbx_strand_id
1 'polypeptide(L)'
;MSNPYSATAPTPAEVQAMPGMTLLEFGTDWCGHCQAAQPLLTKVLADYPEVRHLKIEDGSGRPLGRSLRVKLWPTLVLLRDGVEVTRLVRPTSTSVIEEALEQLVGEG
;
A
#
# COMPACT_ATOMS: atom_id res chain seq x y z
N MET A 1 4.57 -13.16 10.63
CA MET A 1 4.82 -11.80 11.14
C MET A 1 4.92 -10.83 9.98
N SER A 2 4.32 -9.65 10.15
CA SER A 2 4.42 -8.62 9.14
C SER A 2 5.80 -7.98 9.17
N ASN A 3 6.28 -7.54 8.00
CA ASN A 3 7.49 -6.75 7.92
C ASN A 3 7.24 -5.37 8.51
N PRO A 4 8.25 -4.72 9.08
CA PRO A 4 8.10 -3.35 9.57
C PRO A 4 7.95 -2.36 8.40
N TYR A 5 7.43 -1.19 8.71
CA TYR A 5 7.40 -0.10 7.74
C TYR A 5 8.84 0.40 7.52
N SER A 6 9.19 0.59 6.27
CA SER A 6 10.55 0.99 5.91
C SER A 6 10.72 2.51 5.97
N ALA A 7 11.79 2.95 6.62
CA ALA A 7 12.14 4.38 6.63
C ALA A 7 12.71 4.81 5.28
N THR A 8 13.16 3.87 4.46
CA THR A 8 13.67 4.14 3.13
C THR A 8 12.54 4.03 2.12
N ALA A 9 12.27 5.10 1.40
CA ALA A 9 11.18 5.13 0.43
C ALA A 9 11.71 5.48 -0.95
N PRO A 10 11.05 4.98 -2.02
CA PRO A 10 11.36 5.44 -3.37
C PRO A 10 10.92 6.90 -3.53
N THR A 11 11.51 7.57 -4.51
CA THR A 11 11.06 8.91 -4.88
C THR A 11 9.76 8.82 -5.68
N PRO A 12 8.99 9.93 -5.78
CA PRO A 12 7.80 9.92 -6.65
C PRO A 12 8.12 9.51 -8.08
N ALA A 13 9.26 9.93 -8.62
CA ALA A 13 9.67 9.55 -9.98
C ALA A 13 9.93 8.05 -10.09
N GLU A 14 10.57 7.47 -9.06
CA GLU A 14 10.82 6.04 -9.03
C GLU A 14 9.52 5.24 -8.97
N VAL A 15 8.55 5.72 -8.20
CA VAL A 15 7.23 5.08 -8.12
C VAL A 15 6.55 5.09 -9.48
N GLN A 16 6.59 6.23 -10.18
CA GLN A 16 5.98 6.36 -11.50
C GLN A 16 6.64 5.44 -12.53
N ALA A 17 7.89 5.08 -12.32
CA ALA A 17 8.64 4.22 -13.23
C ALA A 17 8.53 2.72 -12.88
N MET A 18 7.87 2.36 -11.79
CA MET A 18 7.76 0.96 -11.39
C MET A 18 6.89 0.18 -12.35
N PRO A 19 7.41 -0.92 -12.94
CA PRO A 19 6.59 -1.75 -13.81
C PRO A 19 5.70 -2.71 -13.02
N GLY A 20 4.59 -3.12 -13.62
CA GLY A 20 3.71 -4.12 -13.04
C GLY A 20 2.85 -3.60 -11.92
N MET A 21 2.39 -4.52 -11.09
CA MET A 21 1.44 -4.22 -10.02
C MET A 21 2.14 -4.00 -8.70
N THR A 22 1.81 -2.90 -8.02
CA THR A 22 2.41 -2.54 -6.73
C THR A 22 1.34 -2.06 -5.77
N LEU A 23 1.45 -2.49 -4.51
CA LEU A 23 0.65 -1.96 -3.42
C LEU A 23 1.60 -1.20 -2.50
N LEU A 24 1.41 0.12 -2.41
CA LEU A 24 2.13 0.95 -1.46
C LEU A 24 1.29 1.07 -0.19
N GLU A 25 1.86 0.67 0.93
CA GLU A 25 1.18 0.77 2.22
C GLU A 25 1.88 1.82 3.06
N PHE A 26 1.16 2.90 3.37
CA PHE A 26 1.69 4.01 4.17
C PHE A 26 1.20 3.90 5.60
N GLY A 27 2.10 3.99 6.55
CA GLY A 27 1.76 3.93 7.95
C GLY A 27 2.98 3.96 8.85
N THR A 28 2.81 3.51 10.08
CA THR A 28 3.91 3.40 11.04
C THR A 28 3.73 2.12 11.86
N ASP A 29 4.82 1.63 12.46
CA ASP A 29 4.77 0.42 13.27
C ASP A 29 4.00 0.59 14.57
N TRP A 30 3.88 1.82 15.05
CA TRP A 30 3.19 2.12 16.32
C TRP A 30 1.72 2.51 16.14
N CYS A 31 1.24 2.58 14.91
CA CYS A 31 -0.13 2.97 14.61
C CYS A 31 -1.10 1.81 14.81
N GLY A 32 -2.10 1.98 15.70
CA GLY A 32 -3.07 0.92 15.99
C GLY A 32 -3.87 0.48 14.78
N HIS A 33 -4.31 1.41 13.94
CA HIS A 33 -5.05 1.07 12.72
C HIS A 33 -4.16 0.29 11.74
N CYS A 34 -2.87 0.65 11.67
CA CYS A 34 -1.92 -0.08 10.83
C CYS A 34 -1.74 -1.50 11.32
N GLN A 35 -1.57 -1.67 12.63
CA GLN A 35 -1.42 -3.00 13.25
C GLN A 35 -2.65 -3.87 13.00
N ALA A 36 -3.84 -3.29 13.12
CA ALA A 36 -5.09 -4.01 12.91
C ALA A 36 -5.25 -4.47 11.44
N ALA A 37 -4.68 -3.75 10.49
CA ALA A 37 -4.78 -4.09 9.08
C ALA A 37 -3.82 -5.22 8.67
N GLN A 38 -2.76 -5.47 9.44
CA GLN A 38 -1.73 -6.44 9.03
C GLN A 38 -2.27 -7.85 8.79
N PRO A 39 -3.05 -8.47 9.71
CA PRO A 39 -3.54 -9.82 9.44
C PRO A 39 -4.46 -9.87 8.23
N LEU A 40 -5.23 -8.82 7.96
CA LEU A 40 -6.10 -8.76 6.79
C LEU A 40 -5.27 -8.74 5.50
N LEU A 41 -4.25 -7.90 5.47
CA LEU A 41 -3.36 -7.77 4.32
C LEU A 41 -2.58 -9.06 4.07
N THR A 42 -2.02 -9.65 5.12
CA THR A 42 -1.26 -10.89 5.00
C THR A 42 -2.12 -11.99 4.38
N LYS A 43 -3.36 -12.12 4.85
CA LYS A 43 -4.26 -13.16 4.37
C LYS A 43 -4.59 -12.97 2.89
N VAL A 44 -4.95 -11.76 2.49
CA VAL A 44 -5.37 -11.49 1.11
C VAL A 44 -4.18 -11.53 0.15
N LEU A 45 -3.06 -10.91 0.53
CA LEU A 45 -1.89 -10.84 -0.35
C LEU A 45 -1.25 -12.19 -0.62
N ALA A 46 -1.52 -13.19 0.23
CA ALA A 46 -1.05 -14.55 -0.03
C ALA A 46 -1.57 -15.10 -1.36
N ASP A 47 -2.73 -14.62 -1.81
CA ASP A 47 -3.34 -15.03 -3.08
C ASP A 47 -2.91 -14.15 -4.26
N TYR A 48 -2.06 -13.15 -4.03
CA TYR A 48 -1.62 -12.20 -5.06
C TYR A 48 -0.09 -12.04 -5.03
N PRO A 49 0.66 -13.15 -5.21
CA PRO A 49 2.13 -13.08 -5.10
C PRO A 49 2.77 -12.22 -6.19
N GLU A 50 2.06 -11.95 -7.28
CA GLU A 50 2.55 -11.10 -8.37
C GLU A 50 2.52 -9.61 -8.02
N VAL A 51 1.82 -9.22 -6.96
CA VAL A 51 1.74 -7.82 -6.54
C VAL A 51 2.91 -7.50 -5.61
N ARG A 52 3.71 -6.48 -6.01
CA ARG A 52 4.81 -6.00 -5.16
C ARG A 52 4.21 -5.22 -3.98
N HIS A 53 4.60 -5.59 -2.77
CA HIS A 53 4.09 -4.94 -1.56
C HIS A 53 5.20 -4.16 -0.89
N LEU A 54 5.07 -2.84 -0.84
CA LEU A 54 6.03 -1.95 -0.19
C LEU A 54 5.37 -1.26 0.99
N LYS A 55 5.93 -1.48 2.18
CA LYS A 55 5.46 -0.83 3.41
C LYS A 55 6.37 0.35 3.70
N ILE A 56 5.81 1.54 3.64
CA ILE A 56 6.57 2.79 3.68
C ILE A 56 6.15 3.59 4.90
N GLU A 57 7.14 3.95 5.73
CA GLU A 57 6.88 4.81 6.88
C GLU A 57 6.46 6.19 6.39
N ASP A 58 5.36 6.68 6.93
CA ASP A 58 4.86 8.02 6.61
C ASP A 58 5.00 8.92 7.83
N GLY A 59 4.72 10.21 7.65
CA GLY A 59 4.78 11.17 8.73
C GLY A 59 5.61 12.39 8.38
N SER A 60 5.97 13.15 9.40
CA SER A 60 6.77 14.35 9.26
C SER A 60 8.13 14.04 8.65
N GLY A 61 8.52 14.78 7.61
CA GLY A 61 9.78 14.53 6.92
C GLY A 61 9.76 13.35 5.97
N ARG A 62 8.60 12.81 5.66
CA ARG A 62 8.44 11.68 4.74
C ARG A 62 7.69 12.16 3.49
N PRO A 63 8.40 12.57 2.43
CA PRO A 63 7.78 13.27 1.31
C PRO A 63 6.87 12.42 0.41
N LEU A 64 7.10 11.10 0.33
CA LEU A 64 6.34 10.28 -0.62
C LEU A 64 4.85 10.26 -0.30
N GLY A 65 4.48 10.05 0.97
CA GLY A 65 3.08 10.07 1.38
C GLY A 65 2.42 11.40 1.07
N ARG A 66 3.14 12.50 1.32
CA ARG A 66 2.63 13.83 1.01
C ARG A 66 2.41 14.02 -0.49
N SER A 67 3.32 13.52 -1.31
CA SER A 67 3.21 13.63 -2.77
C SER A 67 1.99 12.90 -3.30
N LEU A 68 1.55 11.83 -2.60
CA LEU A 68 0.38 11.04 -2.96
C LEU A 68 -0.86 11.45 -2.15
N ARG A 69 -0.77 12.53 -1.39
CA ARG A 69 -1.88 13.09 -0.59
C ARG A 69 -2.40 12.11 0.46
N VAL A 70 -1.49 11.34 1.05
CA VAL A 70 -1.84 10.46 2.16
C VAL A 70 -2.07 11.30 3.41
N LYS A 71 -3.21 11.07 4.09
CA LYS A 71 -3.59 11.82 5.29
C LYS A 71 -3.83 10.94 6.50
N LEU A 72 -4.35 9.74 6.29
CA LEU A 72 -4.68 8.80 7.37
C LEU A 72 -3.91 7.50 7.16
N TRP A 73 -3.68 6.76 8.23
CA TRP A 73 -2.93 5.50 8.18
C TRP A 73 -3.80 4.34 8.67
N PRO A 74 -3.64 3.16 8.07
CA PRO A 74 -2.87 2.95 6.85
C PRO A 74 -3.63 3.43 5.61
N THR A 75 -2.91 3.90 4.62
CA THR A 75 -3.45 4.14 3.28
C THR A 75 -2.76 3.18 2.34
N LEU A 76 -3.54 2.46 1.55
CA LEU A 76 -3.06 1.53 0.55
C LEU A 76 -3.29 2.14 -0.82
N VAL A 77 -2.21 2.33 -1.58
CA VAL A 77 -2.29 2.86 -2.94
C VAL A 77 -1.90 1.74 -3.89
N LEU A 78 -2.81 1.36 -4.77
CA LEU A 78 -2.60 0.25 -5.69
C LEU A 78 -2.29 0.81 -7.07
N LEU A 79 -1.14 0.42 -7.60
CA LEU A 79 -0.58 0.99 -8.84
C LEU A 79 -0.37 -0.09 -9.88
N ARG A 80 -0.60 0.28 -11.16
CA ARG A 80 -0.18 -0.53 -12.30
C ARG A 80 0.70 0.34 -13.17
N ASP A 81 1.95 -0.11 -13.38
CA ASP A 81 2.94 0.61 -14.16
C ASP A 81 3.08 2.07 -13.69
N GLY A 82 3.06 2.26 -12.37
CA GLY A 82 3.24 3.56 -11.75
C GLY A 82 1.99 4.44 -11.72
N VAL A 83 0.86 3.97 -12.25
CA VAL A 83 -0.39 4.73 -12.29
C VAL A 83 -1.34 4.20 -11.23
N GLU A 84 -1.90 5.11 -10.42
CA GLU A 84 -2.84 4.71 -9.38
C GLU A 84 -4.14 4.19 -9.99
N VAL A 85 -4.48 2.94 -9.65
CA VAL A 85 -5.73 2.30 -10.09
C VAL A 85 -6.82 2.55 -9.04
N THR A 86 -6.49 2.36 -7.77
CA THR A 86 -7.43 2.57 -6.66
C THR A 86 -6.63 2.74 -5.37
N ARG A 87 -7.31 3.18 -4.32
CA ARG A 87 -6.70 3.24 -2.98
C ARG A 87 -7.73 2.91 -1.92
N LEU A 88 -7.24 2.46 -0.78
CA LEU A 88 -8.05 2.18 0.40
C LEU A 88 -7.47 2.94 1.57
N VAL A 89 -8.36 3.51 2.38
CA VAL A 89 -7.97 4.20 3.61
C VAL A 89 -8.58 3.43 4.78
N ARG A 90 -7.71 2.91 5.66
CA ARG A 90 -8.12 2.17 6.87
C ARG A 90 -9.10 1.03 6.56
N PRO A 91 -8.72 0.08 5.68
CA PRO A 91 -9.61 -1.04 5.38
C PRO A 91 -9.85 -1.89 6.63
N THR A 92 -11.09 -2.35 6.82
CA THR A 92 -11.48 -3.11 8.01
C THR A 92 -11.93 -4.52 7.70
N SER A 93 -11.87 -4.95 6.44
CA SER A 93 -12.28 -6.30 6.07
C SER A 93 -11.40 -6.82 4.93
N THR A 94 -11.28 -8.15 4.85
CA THR A 94 -10.56 -8.77 3.75
C THR A 94 -11.28 -8.55 2.42
N SER A 95 -12.60 -8.46 2.43
CA SER A 95 -13.36 -8.33 1.16
C SER A 95 -13.08 -7.01 0.45
N VAL A 96 -12.93 -5.89 1.17
CA VAL A 96 -12.59 -4.60 0.53
C VAL A 96 -11.21 -4.65 -0.08
N ILE A 97 -10.26 -5.34 0.59
CA ILE A 97 -8.90 -5.48 0.08
C ILE A 97 -8.90 -6.37 -1.16
N GLU A 98 -9.65 -7.48 -1.11
CA GLU A 98 -9.78 -8.38 -2.26
C GLU A 98 -10.36 -7.66 -3.47
N GLU A 99 -11.42 -6.87 -3.27
CA GLU A 99 -12.04 -6.11 -4.35
C GLU A 99 -11.04 -5.16 -5.01
N ALA A 100 -10.23 -4.47 -4.20
CA ALA A 100 -9.23 -3.55 -4.71
C ALA A 100 -8.15 -4.29 -5.52
N LEU A 101 -7.72 -5.45 -5.05
CA LEU A 101 -6.72 -6.26 -5.75
C LEU A 101 -7.28 -6.85 -7.04
N GLU A 102 -8.54 -7.27 -7.04
CA GLU A 102 -9.21 -7.73 -8.25
C GLU A 102 -9.30 -6.62 -9.29
N GLN A 103 -9.59 -5.41 -8.84
CA GLN A 103 -9.62 -4.25 -9.72
C GLN A 103 -8.23 -3.98 -10.30
N LEU A 104 -7.18 -4.07 -9.49
CA LEU A 104 -5.80 -3.86 -9.92
C LEU A 104 -5.40 -4.88 -10.99
N VAL A 105 -5.66 -6.16 -10.73
CA VAL A 105 -5.32 -7.24 -11.67
C VAL A 105 -6.13 -7.10 -12.96
N GLY A 106 -7.39 -6.70 -12.85
CA GLY A 106 -8.29 -6.57 -13.99
C GLY A 106 -7.94 -5.42 -14.94
N GLU A 107 -7.13 -4.45 -14.48
CA GLU A 107 -6.75 -3.31 -15.32
C GLU A 107 -5.78 -3.69 -16.45
N GLY A 108 -5.19 -4.87 -16.36
CA GLY A 108 -4.31 -5.36 -17.40
C GLY A 108 -5.09 -5.84 -18.58
#